data_fc0f040f97a8e8b9c9f20d2a9ae2c52d
#
_entry.id   fc0f040f97a8e8b9c9f20d2a9ae2c52d
#
_cell.length_a   1.000
_cell.length_b   1.000
_cell.length_c   1.000
_cell.angle_alpha   90.00
_cell.angle_beta   90.00
_cell.angle_gamma   90.00
#
_symmetry.space_group_name_H-M   'P 1'
#
loop_
_entity.id
_entity.type
_entity.pdbx_description
1 polymer ?
#
loop_
_entity_poly.entity_id
_entity_poly.type
_entity_poly.pdbx_seq_one_letter_code
_entity_poly.pdbx_strand_id
1 'polypeptide(L)'
;MSPASNELPGFFICHTIYIFAEKDKATMSKYLSILFLCCLPTWLWAGENYRFRVYLKDKGDDGFRVEEPEAYLSRQAIERRAKNDIAVTDADFPISRSYIAMLSETGATPVVQSKWFATVVVESPDST
;
A
#
# COMPACT_ATOMS: atom_id res chain seq x y z
N MET A 1 -4.14 49.18 31.08
CA MET A 1 -3.17 48.23 30.53
C MET A 1 -3.27 46.90 31.29
N SER A 2 -4.03 45.96 30.77
CA SER A 2 -4.18 44.63 31.36
C SER A 2 -3.34 43.63 30.53
N PRO A 3 -2.55 42.74 31.17
CA PRO A 3 -1.87 41.66 30.45
C PRO A 3 -2.84 40.50 30.23
N ALA A 4 -2.89 40.05 28.98
CA ALA A 4 -3.61 38.90 28.54
C ALA A 4 -3.00 37.62 29.14
N SER A 5 -3.80 36.89 29.88
CA SER A 5 -3.47 35.56 30.40
C SER A 5 -3.66 34.52 29.27
N ASN A 6 -2.54 34.00 28.74
CA ASN A 6 -2.50 32.82 27.92
C ASN A 6 -2.85 31.59 28.76
N GLU A 7 -4.11 31.22 28.76
CA GLU A 7 -4.54 29.91 29.30
C GLU A 7 -4.39 28.83 28.26
N LEU A 8 -3.44 27.93 28.50
CA LEU A 8 -3.18 26.72 27.69
C LEU A 8 -4.34 25.72 27.79
N PRO A 9 -4.78 25.11 26.69
CA PRO A 9 -5.93 24.19 26.66
C PRO A 9 -5.73 22.85 27.41
N GLY A 10 -4.54 22.62 27.96
CA GLY A 10 -4.25 21.40 28.73
C GLY A 10 -4.87 21.31 30.11
N PHE A 11 -5.27 22.46 30.70
CA PHE A 11 -5.80 22.49 32.07
C PHE A 11 -7.26 22.02 32.18
N PHE A 12 -8.03 22.18 31.12
CA PHE A 12 -9.43 21.72 31.06
C PHE A 12 -9.58 20.21 31.03
N ILE A 13 -8.67 19.51 30.37
CA ILE A 13 -8.72 18.04 30.26
C ILE A 13 -8.40 17.40 31.61
N CYS A 14 -7.45 17.96 32.35
CA CYS A 14 -7.06 17.44 33.67
C CYS A 14 -8.18 17.62 34.71
N HIS A 15 -8.90 18.75 34.66
CA HIS A 15 -9.99 19.04 35.61
C HIS A 15 -11.23 18.16 35.34
N THR A 16 -11.52 17.84 34.06
CA THR A 16 -12.62 16.95 33.72
C THR A 16 -12.36 15.50 34.10
N ILE A 17 -11.12 15.05 34.03
CA ILE A 17 -10.70 13.72 34.47
C ILE A 17 -10.78 13.63 36.00
N TYR A 18 -10.43 14.70 36.73
CA TYR A 18 -10.43 14.71 38.19
C TYR A 18 -11.85 14.67 38.79
N ILE A 19 -12.81 15.37 38.15
CA ILE A 19 -14.23 15.36 38.62
C ILE A 19 -14.87 13.98 38.33
N PHE A 20 -14.42 13.26 37.32
CA PHE A 20 -14.92 11.91 37.02
C PHE A 20 -14.34 10.83 37.94
N ALA A 21 -13.20 11.07 38.55
CA ALA A 21 -12.52 10.12 39.44
C ALA A 21 -13.15 10.01 40.85
N GLU A 22 -13.97 10.97 41.26
CA GLU A 22 -14.53 11.03 42.63
C GLU A 22 -15.92 10.42 42.75
N LYS A 23 -16.56 10.06 41.65
CA LYS A 23 -17.89 9.43 41.64
C LYS A 23 -17.79 7.96 41.28
N ASP A 24 -17.77 7.14 42.32
CA ASP A 24 -17.98 5.68 42.28
C ASP A 24 -16.85 4.80 41.73
N LYS A 25 -16.00 4.31 42.61
CA LYS A 25 -14.98 3.26 42.31
C LYS A 25 -15.57 2.00 41.66
N ALA A 26 -16.85 1.68 41.91
CA ALA A 26 -17.53 0.55 41.32
C ALA A 26 -17.90 0.77 39.84
N THR A 27 -18.22 2.01 39.46
CA THR A 27 -18.58 2.36 38.06
C THR A 27 -17.31 2.48 37.21
N MET A 28 -16.21 3.01 37.72
CA MET A 28 -14.91 3.10 37.06
C MET A 28 -14.37 1.72 36.67
N SER A 29 -14.52 0.71 37.53
CA SER A 29 -14.08 -0.66 37.24
C SER A 29 -14.81 -1.27 36.04
N LYS A 30 -16.10 -1.00 35.86
CA LYS A 30 -16.90 -1.48 34.73
C LYS A 30 -16.47 -0.81 33.41
N TYR A 31 -16.25 0.48 33.39
CA TYR A 31 -15.81 1.20 32.20
C TYR A 31 -14.36 0.88 31.82
N LEU A 32 -13.48 0.65 32.80
CA LEU A 32 -12.11 0.22 32.56
C LEU A 32 -12.07 -1.16 31.92
N SER A 33 -12.95 -2.08 32.34
CA SER A 33 -13.06 -3.42 31.74
C SER A 33 -13.59 -3.37 30.32
N ILE A 34 -14.56 -2.49 30.02
CA ILE A 34 -15.11 -2.30 28.67
C ILE A 34 -14.05 -1.66 27.75
N LEU A 35 -13.30 -0.67 28.24
CA LEU A 35 -12.22 -0.02 27.50
C LEU A 35 -11.10 -1.03 27.17
N PHE A 36 -10.75 -1.90 28.12
CA PHE A 36 -9.75 -2.95 27.92
C PHE A 36 -10.23 -4.00 26.92
N LEU A 37 -11.51 -4.36 26.95
CA LEU A 37 -12.11 -5.29 25.99
C LEU A 37 -12.19 -4.71 24.57
N CYS A 38 -12.40 -3.41 24.43
CA CYS A 38 -12.39 -2.73 23.12
C CYS A 38 -10.97 -2.58 22.52
N CYS A 39 -9.92 -2.53 23.32
CA CYS A 39 -8.54 -2.43 22.85
C CYS A 39 -7.93 -3.76 22.39
N LEU A 40 -8.48 -4.89 22.85
CA LEU A 40 -7.96 -6.23 22.52
C LEU A 40 -8.03 -6.58 21.00
N PRO A 41 -9.09 -6.26 20.23
CA PRO A 41 -9.16 -6.64 18.82
C PRO A 41 -8.21 -5.88 17.89
N THR A 42 -7.69 -4.73 18.29
CA THR A 42 -6.79 -3.93 17.41
C THR A 42 -5.38 -4.51 17.30
N TRP A 43 -4.97 -5.38 18.20
CA TRP A 43 -3.65 -6.02 18.20
C TRP A 43 -3.58 -7.28 17.34
N LEU A 44 -4.72 -7.84 16.95
CA LEU A 44 -4.79 -9.12 16.21
C LEU A 44 -4.74 -8.97 14.68
N TRP A 45 -4.71 -7.75 14.14
CA TRP A 45 -4.79 -7.50 12.70
C TRP A 45 -3.53 -6.92 12.06
N ALA A 46 -2.42 -6.88 12.75
CA ALA A 46 -1.13 -6.54 12.17
C ALA A 46 -0.51 -7.78 11.49
N GLY A 47 -1.11 -8.23 10.40
CA GLY A 47 -0.46 -9.14 9.49
C GLY A 47 0.71 -8.40 8.82
N GLU A 48 1.94 -8.87 9.01
CA GLU A 48 3.10 -8.33 8.30
C GLU A 48 3.06 -8.87 6.88
N ASN A 49 2.87 -7.98 5.89
CA ASN A 49 3.02 -8.31 4.49
C ASN A 49 4.41 -7.92 4.03
N TYR A 50 5.13 -8.86 3.49
CA TYR A 50 6.47 -8.65 2.96
C TYR A 50 6.39 -8.33 1.47
N ARG A 51 7.24 -7.41 1.00
CA ARG A 51 7.32 -7.03 -0.41
C ARG A 51 8.64 -7.50 -0.99
N PHE A 52 8.55 -8.29 -2.03
CA PHE A 52 9.70 -8.82 -2.76
C PHE A 52 9.72 -8.26 -4.17
N ARG A 53 10.94 -8.00 -4.67
CA ARG A 53 11.13 -7.67 -6.08
C ARG A 53 11.66 -8.89 -6.80
N VAL A 54 10.85 -9.43 -7.70
CA VAL A 54 11.21 -10.54 -8.55
C VAL A 54 11.81 -10.01 -9.86
N TYR A 55 13.02 -10.43 -10.19
CA TYR A 55 13.66 -10.13 -11.45
C TYR A 55 13.39 -11.29 -12.41
N LEU A 56 12.77 -10.98 -13.53
CA LEU A 56 12.49 -11.96 -14.57
C LEU A 56 13.70 -12.04 -15.51
N LYS A 57 14.00 -13.23 -15.99
CA LYS A 57 15.08 -13.46 -16.95
C LYS A 57 14.74 -12.83 -18.32
N ASP A 58 13.48 -12.88 -18.69
CA ASP A 58 12.90 -12.28 -19.87
C ASP A 58 11.47 -11.81 -19.57
N LYS A 59 10.76 -11.31 -20.57
CA LYS A 59 9.38 -10.84 -20.40
C LYS A 59 8.32 -11.88 -20.75
N GLY A 60 8.75 -13.05 -21.23
CA GLY A 60 7.87 -14.03 -21.84
C GLY A 60 7.37 -13.60 -23.24
N ASP A 61 6.61 -14.47 -23.87
CA ASP A 61 6.03 -14.23 -25.18
C ASP A 61 4.49 -14.33 -25.08
N ASP A 62 3.82 -13.22 -25.26
CA ASP A 62 2.35 -13.13 -25.40
C ASP A 62 1.94 -12.87 -26.85
N GLY A 63 2.86 -13.04 -27.82
CA GLY A 63 2.61 -12.84 -29.24
C GLY A 63 2.58 -11.37 -29.69
N PHE A 64 3.10 -10.44 -28.87
CA PHE A 64 3.22 -9.03 -29.26
C PHE A 64 4.27 -8.85 -30.36
N ARG A 65 4.00 -7.92 -31.29
CA ARG A 65 4.89 -7.58 -32.40
C ARG A 65 5.21 -6.09 -32.40
N VAL A 66 6.42 -5.76 -32.82
CA VAL A 66 6.88 -4.36 -32.92
C VAL A 66 6.05 -3.59 -33.98
N GLU A 67 5.57 -4.28 -35.01
CA GLU A 67 4.77 -3.71 -36.07
C GLU A 67 3.35 -3.34 -35.64
N GLU A 68 2.89 -3.87 -34.49
CA GLU A 68 1.53 -3.64 -33.95
C GLU A 68 1.58 -2.97 -32.59
N PRO A 69 2.14 -1.76 -32.48
CA PRO A 69 2.34 -1.10 -31.19
C PRO A 69 1.04 -0.75 -30.47
N GLU A 70 -0.07 -0.65 -31.18
CA GLU A 70 -1.40 -0.36 -30.63
C GLU A 70 -1.90 -1.46 -29.67
N ALA A 71 -1.38 -2.68 -29.82
CA ALA A 71 -1.76 -3.80 -28.95
C ALA A 71 -1.27 -3.66 -27.49
N TYR A 72 -0.19 -2.89 -27.26
CA TYR A 72 0.44 -2.76 -25.94
C TYR A 72 0.85 -1.33 -25.54
N LEU A 73 0.78 -0.36 -26.47
CA LEU A 73 1.04 1.05 -26.19
C LEU A 73 -0.24 1.87 -26.37
N SER A 74 -0.40 2.89 -25.56
CA SER A 74 -1.47 3.85 -25.75
C SER A 74 -1.21 4.73 -26.99
N ARG A 75 -2.26 5.19 -27.65
CA ARG A 75 -2.18 6.11 -28.77
C ARG A 75 -1.30 7.32 -28.50
N GLN A 76 -1.45 7.93 -27.32
CA GLN A 76 -0.62 9.06 -26.90
C GLN A 76 0.87 8.71 -26.79
N ALA A 77 1.21 7.48 -26.37
CA ALA A 77 2.58 7.02 -26.30
C ALA A 77 3.18 6.84 -27.70
N ILE A 78 2.42 6.31 -28.64
CA ILE A 78 2.82 6.14 -30.05
C ILE A 78 3.05 7.52 -30.70
N GLU A 79 2.11 8.44 -30.57
CA GLU A 79 2.22 9.79 -31.14
C GLU A 79 3.42 10.56 -30.55
N ARG A 80 3.67 10.45 -29.24
CA ARG A 80 4.84 11.07 -28.60
C ARG A 80 6.16 10.51 -29.09
N ARG A 81 6.23 9.19 -29.35
CA ARG A 81 7.43 8.54 -29.91
C ARG A 81 7.68 8.97 -31.34
N ALA A 82 6.64 8.96 -32.16
CA ALA A 82 6.71 9.43 -33.54
C ALA A 82 7.19 10.90 -33.63
N LYS A 83 6.70 11.76 -32.73
CA LYS A 83 7.12 13.17 -32.67
C LYS A 83 8.60 13.35 -32.29
N ASN A 84 9.19 12.43 -31.54
CA ASN A 84 10.55 12.51 -31.06
C ASN A 84 11.50 11.53 -31.76
N ASP A 85 11.09 10.93 -32.87
CA ASP A 85 11.86 9.93 -33.65
C ASP A 85 12.36 8.75 -32.78
N ILE A 86 11.54 8.32 -31.81
CA ILE A 86 11.85 7.19 -30.93
C ILE A 86 11.21 5.94 -31.50
N ALA A 87 12.02 4.99 -31.94
CA ALA A 87 11.55 3.71 -32.43
C ALA A 87 10.90 2.87 -31.31
N VAL A 88 9.85 2.13 -31.66
CA VAL A 88 9.28 1.10 -30.80
C VAL A 88 10.18 -0.14 -30.87
N THR A 89 10.46 -0.76 -29.76
CA THR A 89 11.36 -1.91 -29.64
C THR A 89 10.76 -2.96 -28.72
N ASP A 90 11.36 -4.15 -28.67
CA ASP A 90 10.99 -5.26 -27.77
C ASP A 90 11.04 -4.84 -26.29
N ALA A 91 11.84 -3.80 -25.96
CA ALA A 91 11.88 -3.23 -24.61
C ALA A 91 10.54 -2.63 -24.17
N ASP A 92 9.65 -2.33 -25.11
CA ASP A 92 8.33 -1.78 -24.83
C ASP A 92 7.26 -2.83 -24.53
N PHE A 93 7.54 -4.10 -24.79
CA PHE A 93 6.60 -5.17 -24.52
C PHE A 93 6.28 -5.27 -23.03
N PRO A 94 5.03 -5.51 -22.66
CA PRO A 94 4.65 -5.81 -21.31
C PRO A 94 5.24 -7.16 -20.84
N ILE A 95 5.21 -7.39 -19.54
CA ILE A 95 5.54 -8.70 -18.97
C ILE A 95 4.37 -9.64 -19.28
N SER A 96 4.71 -10.88 -19.70
CA SER A 96 3.74 -11.90 -20.05
C SER A 96 2.75 -12.17 -18.92
N ARG A 97 1.50 -12.32 -19.28
CA ARG A 97 0.42 -12.67 -18.36
C ARG A 97 0.62 -14.04 -17.72
N SER A 98 1.26 -14.96 -18.43
CA SER A 98 1.60 -16.28 -17.89
C SER A 98 2.54 -16.19 -16.70
N TYR A 99 3.55 -15.31 -16.74
CA TYR A 99 4.46 -15.10 -15.62
C TYR A 99 3.76 -14.47 -14.41
N ILE A 100 2.86 -13.52 -14.67
CA ILE A 100 2.07 -12.92 -13.59
C ILE A 100 1.14 -13.95 -12.94
N ALA A 101 0.52 -14.83 -13.75
CA ALA A 101 -0.31 -15.91 -13.24
C ALA A 101 0.48 -16.89 -12.38
N MET A 102 1.67 -17.33 -12.85
CA MET A 102 2.56 -18.21 -12.08
C MET A 102 2.97 -17.58 -10.74
N LEU A 103 3.28 -16.29 -10.70
CA LEU A 103 3.57 -15.60 -9.44
C LEU A 103 2.35 -15.59 -8.50
N SER A 104 1.16 -15.40 -9.03
CA SER A 104 -0.07 -15.43 -8.24
C SER A 104 -0.38 -16.83 -7.68
N GLU A 105 -0.07 -17.87 -8.43
CA GLU A 105 -0.24 -19.27 -7.99
C GLU A 105 0.65 -19.64 -6.80
N THR A 106 1.78 -18.95 -6.60
CA THR A 106 2.63 -19.12 -5.42
C THR A 106 2.06 -18.49 -4.14
N GLY A 107 0.89 -17.88 -4.20
CA GLY A 107 0.27 -17.14 -3.09
C GLY A 107 0.75 -15.70 -2.95
N ALA A 108 1.65 -15.25 -3.81
CA ALA A 108 2.12 -13.88 -3.84
C ALA A 108 1.18 -13.01 -4.68
N THR A 109 0.90 -11.80 -4.20
CA THR A 109 0.05 -10.84 -4.92
C THR A 109 0.91 -9.85 -5.71
N PRO A 110 0.84 -9.83 -7.04
CA PRO A 110 1.56 -8.84 -7.85
C PRO A 110 0.99 -7.43 -7.61
N VAL A 111 1.84 -6.50 -7.17
CA VAL A 111 1.44 -5.11 -6.85
C VAL A 111 1.88 -4.13 -7.93
N VAL A 112 3.11 -4.25 -8.40
CA VAL A 112 3.70 -3.35 -9.40
C VAL A 112 4.49 -4.15 -10.42
N GLN A 113 4.32 -3.80 -11.69
CA GLN A 113 5.06 -4.38 -12.80
C GLN A 113 5.89 -3.31 -13.49
N SER A 114 7.16 -3.61 -13.78
CA SER A 114 8.04 -2.72 -14.54
C SER A 114 8.52 -3.41 -15.81
N LYS A 115 7.93 -3.02 -16.94
CA LYS A 115 8.34 -3.54 -18.26
C LYS A 115 9.78 -3.19 -18.64
N TRP A 116 10.29 -2.04 -18.15
CA TRP A 116 11.65 -1.58 -18.48
C TRP A 116 12.75 -2.40 -17.80
N PHE A 117 12.47 -2.87 -16.57
CA PHE A 117 13.44 -3.63 -15.79
C PHE A 117 13.14 -5.14 -15.77
N ALA A 118 12.10 -5.58 -16.47
CA ALA A 118 11.58 -6.96 -16.39
C ALA A 118 11.43 -7.41 -14.92
N THR A 119 10.79 -6.58 -14.09
CA THR A 119 10.61 -6.85 -12.66
C THR A 119 9.16 -6.75 -12.24
N VAL A 120 8.80 -7.57 -11.27
CA VAL A 120 7.49 -7.54 -10.61
C VAL A 120 7.71 -7.42 -9.12
N VAL A 121 7.03 -6.46 -8.50
CA VAL A 121 6.94 -6.39 -7.04
C VAL A 121 5.73 -7.19 -6.60
N VAL A 122 5.96 -8.15 -5.74
CA VAL A 122 4.92 -9.01 -5.16
C VAL A 122 4.83 -8.77 -3.66
N GLU A 123 3.65 -8.96 -3.13
CA GLU A 123 3.35 -8.92 -1.70
C GLU A 123 2.95 -10.33 -1.25
N SER A 124 3.56 -10.79 -0.18
CA SER A 124 3.27 -12.09 0.42
C SER A 124 3.14 -11.96 1.94
N PRO A 125 2.20 -12.67 2.56
CA PRO A 125 2.11 -12.74 4.03
C PRO A 125 3.24 -13.56 4.65
N ASP A 126 3.96 -14.35 3.84
CA ASP A 126 5.05 -15.22 4.30
C ASP A 126 6.40 -14.66 3.87
N SER A 127 7.38 -14.75 4.76
CA SER A 127 8.75 -14.27 4.55
C SER A 127 9.71 -15.37 4.08
N THR A 128 9.23 -16.63 3.94
CA THR A 128 10.03 -17.78 3.53
C THR A 128 10.08 -17.96 2.03
#